data_5dbdf6b69fcfd663b7ec3a3201b08a5a
#
_entry.id   5dbdf6b69fcfd663b7ec3a3201b08a5a
#
_cell.length_a   1.000
_cell.length_b   1.000
_cell.length_c   1.000
_cell.angle_alpha   90.00
_cell.angle_beta   90.00
_cell.angle_gamma   90.00
#
_symmetry.space_group_name_H-M   'P 1'
#
loop_
_entity.id
_entity.type
_entity.pdbx_description
1 polymer ?
#
loop_
_entity_poly.entity_id
_entity_poly.type
_entity_poly.pdbx_seq_one_letter_code
_entity_poly.pdbx_strand_id
1 'polypeptide(L)'
;MPELEILNLGADPHERGLVHGRHFSTEIQENIEIYLSRFELAGSVRDAVLQGGHDWVRRIKAFDEEYFTEMAGVAEGAELPLEQIAVLNARYELAYLSSMSETQAGLTVEDQTDGCTAFAALPEVTHDGGTLLGQNWDWI
;
A
#
# COMPACT_ATOMS: atom_id res chain seq x y z
N MET A 1 -15.65 14.82 -14.88
CA MET A 1 -14.77 13.93 -14.09
C MET A 1 -13.36 14.45 -14.33
N PRO A 2 -12.48 14.49 -13.32
CA PRO A 2 -11.09 14.79 -13.60
C PRO A 2 -10.54 13.74 -14.58
N GLU A 3 -9.75 14.20 -15.53
CA GLU A 3 -9.06 13.32 -16.47
C GLU A 3 -8.02 12.50 -15.68
N LEU A 4 -8.00 11.19 -15.89
CA LEU A 4 -6.99 10.35 -15.24
C LEU A 4 -5.62 10.64 -15.86
N GLU A 5 -4.67 10.98 -15.04
CA GLU A 5 -3.31 11.20 -15.49
C GLU A 5 -2.62 9.85 -15.75
N ILE A 6 -1.97 9.74 -16.91
CA ILE A 6 -1.24 8.54 -17.31
C ILE A 6 0.25 8.84 -17.26
N LEU A 7 0.97 8.16 -16.37
CA LEU A 7 2.41 8.25 -16.25
C LEU A 7 3.08 7.11 -17.02
N ASN A 8 3.87 7.46 -18.04
CA ASN A 8 4.64 6.48 -18.80
C ASN A 8 6.02 6.27 -18.14
N LEU A 9 6.22 5.07 -17.60
CA LEU A 9 7.44 4.70 -16.88
C LEU A 9 8.34 3.83 -17.76
N GLY A 10 9.66 4.00 -17.63
CA GLY A 10 10.65 3.19 -18.32
C GLY A 10 10.77 1.77 -17.73
N ALA A 11 11.67 0.96 -18.30
CA ALA A 11 11.92 -0.42 -17.88
C ALA A 11 12.86 -0.52 -16.67
N ASP A 12 13.72 0.48 -16.44
CA ASP A 12 14.63 0.49 -15.29
C ASP A 12 13.86 0.69 -13.99
N PRO A 13 13.96 -0.22 -13.00
CA PRO A 13 13.14 -0.18 -11.80
C PRO A 13 13.43 1.06 -10.94
N HIS A 14 14.70 1.47 -10.79
CA HIS A 14 15.02 2.66 -10.01
C HIS A 14 14.47 3.93 -10.68
N GLU A 15 14.69 4.09 -11.98
CA GLU A 15 14.22 5.24 -12.75
C GLU A 15 12.70 5.35 -12.77
N ARG A 16 11.95 4.24 -12.92
CA ARG A 16 10.48 4.28 -12.84
C ARG A 16 10.00 4.66 -11.45
N GLY A 17 10.64 4.16 -10.39
CA GLY A 17 10.35 4.58 -9.01
C GLY A 17 10.65 6.06 -8.79
N LEU A 18 11.79 6.55 -9.26
CA LEU A 18 12.21 7.94 -9.13
C LEU A 18 11.24 8.91 -9.84
N VAL A 19 10.84 8.57 -11.06
CA VAL A 19 9.86 9.36 -11.82
C VAL A 19 8.50 9.37 -11.11
N HIS A 20 8.04 8.20 -10.63
CA HIS A 20 6.79 8.07 -9.86
C HIS A 20 6.85 8.91 -8.57
N GLY A 21 7.91 8.75 -7.77
CA GLY A 21 8.08 9.46 -6.52
C GLY A 21 8.13 10.97 -6.67
N ARG A 22 8.82 11.47 -7.71
CA ARG A 22 8.86 12.91 -8.00
C ARG A 22 7.52 13.46 -8.45
N HIS A 23 6.82 12.71 -9.30
CA HIS A 23 5.57 13.17 -9.87
C HIS A 23 4.46 13.26 -8.83
N PHE A 24 4.38 12.30 -7.91
CA PHE A 24 3.37 12.22 -6.86
C PHE A 24 3.94 12.49 -5.45
N SER A 25 4.99 13.29 -5.34
CA SER A 25 5.68 13.46 -4.05
C SER A 25 4.74 14.02 -2.96
N THR A 26 3.89 14.97 -3.31
CA THR A 26 2.92 15.57 -2.38
C THR A 26 1.91 14.53 -1.91
N GLU A 27 1.31 13.77 -2.83
CA GLU A 27 0.30 12.75 -2.53
C GLU A 27 0.89 11.59 -1.71
N ILE A 28 2.15 11.21 -1.99
CA ILE A 28 2.86 10.19 -1.23
C ILE A 28 3.14 10.67 0.19
N GLN A 29 3.61 11.91 0.36
CA GLN A 29 3.86 12.52 1.68
C GLN A 29 2.57 12.64 2.49
N GLU A 30 1.49 13.10 1.89
CA GLU A 30 0.17 13.17 2.53
C GLU A 30 -0.33 11.78 2.92
N ASN A 31 -0.18 10.79 2.05
CA ASN A 31 -0.64 9.43 2.27
C ASN A 31 0.09 8.76 3.44
N ILE A 32 1.42 8.93 3.56
CA ILE A 32 2.15 8.39 4.71
C ILE A 32 1.68 9.03 6.03
N GLU A 33 1.44 10.33 6.07
CA GLU A 33 0.94 10.99 7.28
C GLU A 33 -0.47 10.53 7.65
N ILE A 34 -1.35 10.30 6.67
CA ILE A 34 -2.68 9.71 6.89
C ILE A 34 -2.55 8.33 7.55
N TYR A 35 -1.71 7.44 7.01
CA TYR A 35 -1.56 6.09 7.57
C TYR A 35 -0.87 6.09 8.94
N LEU A 36 0.16 6.90 9.14
CA LEU A 36 0.79 7.02 10.46
C LEU A 36 -0.20 7.53 11.51
N SER A 37 -1.01 8.54 11.17
CA SER A 37 -2.08 9.03 12.06
C SER A 37 -3.12 7.96 12.36
N ARG A 38 -3.49 7.11 11.39
CA ARG A 38 -4.41 5.99 11.59
C ARG A 38 -3.84 4.94 12.55
N PHE A 39 -2.57 4.60 12.41
CA PHE A 39 -1.90 3.70 13.35
C PHE A 39 -1.87 4.27 14.77
N GLU A 40 -1.64 5.59 14.92
CA GLU A 40 -1.67 6.26 16.20
C GLU A 40 -3.09 6.27 16.81
N LEU A 41 -4.13 6.51 16.01
CA LEU A 41 -5.52 6.42 16.44
C LEU A 41 -5.92 4.99 16.85
N ALA A 42 -5.32 3.97 16.24
CA ALA A 42 -5.48 2.57 16.60
C ALA A 42 -4.59 2.15 17.78
N GLY A 43 -3.91 3.08 18.45
CA GLY A 43 -3.11 2.82 19.65
C GLY A 43 -1.65 2.47 19.40
N SER A 44 -1.20 2.43 18.14
CA SER A 44 0.21 2.17 17.82
C SER A 44 1.09 3.39 18.09
N VAL A 45 2.33 3.16 18.52
CA VAL A 45 3.32 4.23 18.64
C VAL A 45 3.99 4.45 17.27
N ARG A 46 4.04 5.68 16.79
CA ARG A 46 4.62 6.05 15.48
C ARG A 46 6.01 5.45 15.26
N ASP A 47 6.91 5.56 16.24
CA ASP A 47 8.26 4.99 16.13
C ASP A 47 8.26 3.47 15.98
N ALA A 48 7.31 2.77 16.60
CA ALA A 48 7.17 1.32 16.44
C ALA A 48 6.69 0.95 15.04
N VAL A 49 5.78 1.74 14.43
CA VAL A 49 5.33 1.56 13.05
C VAL A 49 6.48 1.78 12.08
N LEU A 50 7.28 2.85 12.26
CA LEU A 50 8.46 3.13 11.44
C LEU A 50 9.54 2.04 11.60
N GLN A 51 9.73 1.52 12.82
CA GLN A 51 10.62 0.38 13.04
C GLN A 51 10.12 -0.86 12.30
N GLY A 52 8.81 -1.11 12.26
CA GLY A 52 8.19 -2.12 11.41
C GLY A 52 8.52 -1.90 9.94
N GLY A 53 8.48 -0.65 9.47
CA GLY A 53 8.90 -0.27 8.12
C GLY A 53 10.33 -0.71 7.79
N HIS A 54 11.30 -0.48 8.71
CA HIS A 54 12.68 -0.96 8.55
C HIS A 54 12.78 -2.49 8.41
N ASP A 55 11.97 -3.23 9.17
CA ASP A 55 11.92 -4.68 9.07
C ASP A 55 11.36 -5.13 7.72
N TRP A 56 10.35 -4.43 7.21
CA TRP A 56 9.76 -4.70 5.91
C TRP A 56 10.70 -4.34 4.74
N VAL A 57 11.49 -3.29 4.83
CA VAL A 57 12.55 -2.99 3.86
C VAL A 57 13.45 -4.22 3.63
N ARG A 58 13.90 -4.86 4.71
CA ARG A 58 14.76 -6.05 4.61
C ARG A 58 14.02 -7.25 4.00
N ARG A 59 12.75 -7.45 4.35
CA ARG A 59 11.92 -8.54 3.81
C ARG A 59 11.65 -8.36 2.33
N ILE A 60 11.27 -7.15 1.90
CA ILE A 60 11.00 -6.81 0.51
C ILE A 60 12.26 -7.02 -0.33
N LYS A 61 13.41 -6.53 0.14
CA LYS A 61 14.70 -6.72 -0.54
C LYS A 61 15.08 -8.20 -0.70
N ALA A 62 14.83 -9.01 0.32
CA ALA A 62 15.10 -10.44 0.27
C ALA A 62 14.12 -11.20 -0.63
N PHE A 63 12.90 -10.70 -0.80
CA PHE A 63 11.87 -11.30 -1.62
C PHE A 63 12.05 -11.00 -3.10
N ASP A 64 12.28 -9.72 -3.45
CA ASP A 64 12.41 -9.26 -4.83
C ASP A 64 13.29 -8.00 -4.90
N GLU A 65 14.47 -8.12 -5.49
CA GLU A 65 15.45 -7.04 -5.63
C GLU A 65 14.97 -5.96 -6.62
N GLU A 66 14.23 -6.32 -7.68
CA GLU A 66 13.69 -5.37 -8.64
C GLU A 66 12.62 -4.49 -7.98
N TYR A 67 11.70 -5.12 -7.26
CA TYR A 67 10.68 -4.41 -6.51
C TYR A 67 11.26 -3.49 -5.43
N PHE A 68 12.26 -3.97 -4.70
CA PHE A 68 12.99 -3.14 -3.73
C PHE A 68 13.65 -1.94 -4.39
N THR A 69 14.27 -2.12 -5.56
CA THR A 69 14.96 -1.06 -6.30
C THR A 69 13.98 0.01 -6.77
N GLU A 70 12.81 -0.38 -7.25
CA GLU A 70 11.74 0.55 -7.61
C GLU A 70 11.21 1.32 -6.39
N MET A 71 10.97 0.63 -5.28
CA MET A 71 10.55 1.25 -4.02
C MET A 71 11.57 2.27 -3.50
N ALA A 72 12.87 1.97 -3.63
CA ALA A 72 13.95 2.91 -3.28
C ALA A 72 13.93 4.16 -4.17
N GLY A 73 13.67 3.99 -5.47
CA GLY A 73 13.46 5.11 -6.39
C GLY A 73 12.26 5.98 -5.99
N VAL A 74 11.14 5.38 -5.60
CA VAL A 74 9.97 6.13 -5.09
C VAL A 74 10.34 6.95 -3.85
N ALA A 75 11.07 6.36 -2.91
CA ALA A 75 11.51 7.05 -1.70
C ALA A 75 12.40 8.25 -2.01
N GLU A 76 13.37 8.07 -2.90
CA GLU A 76 14.27 9.15 -3.37
C GLU A 76 13.46 10.25 -4.08
N GLY A 77 12.58 9.89 -4.99
CA GLY A 77 11.76 10.83 -5.75
C GLY A 77 10.78 11.63 -4.90
N ALA A 78 10.21 11.01 -3.87
CA ALA A 78 9.29 11.65 -2.93
C ALA A 78 10.01 12.39 -1.79
N GLU A 79 11.35 12.33 -1.73
CA GLU A 79 12.19 12.91 -0.65
C GLU A 79 11.78 12.37 0.73
N LEU A 80 11.45 11.08 0.82
CA LEU A 80 11.04 10.40 2.04
C LEU A 80 12.03 9.28 2.42
N PRO A 81 12.16 9.00 3.73
CA PRO A 81 12.87 7.81 4.19
C PRO A 81 12.25 6.52 3.62
N LEU A 82 13.10 5.57 3.23
CA LEU A 82 12.68 4.31 2.60
C LEU A 82 11.73 3.50 3.47
N GLU A 83 11.90 3.53 4.78
CA GLU A 83 11.02 2.86 5.75
C GLU A 83 9.59 3.40 5.72
N GLN A 84 9.38 4.67 5.39
CA GLN A 84 8.04 5.23 5.24
C GLN A 84 7.33 4.67 4.01
N ILE A 85 8.05 4.53 2.89
CA ILE A 85 7.50 3.86 1.69
C ILE A 85 7.24 2.38 1.99
N ALA A 86 8.09 1.72 2.76
CA ALA A 86 7.85 0.35 3.20
C ALA A 86 6.61 0.22 4.10
N VAL A 87 6.34 1.19 4.98
CA VAL A 87 5.09 1.24 5.77
C VAL A 87 3.87 1.29 4.86
N LEU A 88 3.87 2.13 3.80
CA LEU A 88 2.76 2.17 2.84
C LEU A 88 2.55 0.83 2.14
N ASN A 89 3.63 0.16 1.76
CA ASN A 89 3.56 -1.16 1.11
C ASN A 89 3.08 -2.26 2.05
N ALA A 90 3.48 -2.21 3.33
CA ALA A 90 3.17 -3.22 4.33
C ALA A 90 2.05 -2.79 5.31
N ARG A 91 1.25 -1.79 4.96
CA ARG A 91 0.26 -1.20 5.86
C ARG A 91 -0.78 -2.19 6.39
N TYR A 92 -1.15 -3.18 5.59
CA TYR A 92 -2.09 -4.23 5.99
C TYR A 92 -1.48 -5.19 7.00
N GLU A 93 -0.27 -5.64 6.73
CA GLU A 93 0.46 -6.55 7.61
C GLU A 93 0.75 -5.87 8.94
N LEU A 94 1.13 -4.60 8.93
CA LEU A 94 1.38 -3.82 10.14
C LEU A 94 0.09 -3.62 10.94
N ALA A 95 -1.04 -3.30 10.28
CA ALA A 95 -2.34 -3.18 10.94
C ALA A 95 -2.81 -4.52 11.51
N TYR A 96 -2.66 -5.61 10.76
CA TYR A 96 -3.03 -6.95 11.20
C TYR A 96 -2.21 -7.41 12.41
N LEU A 97 -0.90 -7.19 12.40
CA LEU A 97 -0.02 -7.52 13.52
C LEU A 97 -0.36 -6.72 14.79
N SER A 98 -0.75 -5.44 14.62
CA SER A 98 -1.21 -4.61 15.73
C SER A 98 -2.52 -5.18 16.33
N SER A 99 -3.50 -5.51 15.50
CA SER A 99 -4.78 -6.08 15.96
C SER A 99 -4.62 -7.46 16.62
N MET A 100 -3.67 -8.29 16.17
CA MET A 100 -3.39 -9.58 16.83
C MET A 100 -2.80 -9.40 18.24
N SER A 101 -1.99 -8.37 18.46
CA SER A 101 -1.47 -8.07 19.79
C SER A 101 -2.56 -7.60 20.75
N GLU A 102 -3.56 -6.87 20.25
CA GLU A 102 -4.74 -6.43 21.00
C GLU A 102 -5.71 -7.59 21.30
N THR A 103 -5.88 -8.52 20.36
CA THR A 103 -6.71 -9.73 20.59
C THR A 103 -6.13 -10.62 21.68
N GLN A 104 -4.81 -10.69 21.82
CA GLN A 104 -4.17 -11.37 22.95
C GLN A 104 -4.42 -10.65 24.28
N ALA A 105 -4.72 -9.36 24.26
CA ALA A 105 -5.11 -8.58 25.43
C ALA A 105 -6.63 -8.65 25.75
N GLY A 106 -7.41 -9.48 25.02
CA GLY A 106 -8.83 -9.72 25.27
C GLY A 106 -9.77 -8.69 24.66
N LEU A 107 -9.30 -7.89 23.71
CA LEU A 107 -10.14 -6.98 22.93
C LEU A 107 -10.76 -7.74 21.75
N THR A 108 -12.09 -7.74 21.68
CA THR A 108 -12.83 -8.28 20.53
C THR A 108 -12.72 -7.29 19.38
N VAL A 109 -12.25 -7.77 18.22
CA VAL A 109 -12.35 -7.03 16.96
C VAL A 109 -13.84 -6.90 16.64
N GLU A 110 -14.43 -5.74 16.86
CA GLU A 110 -15.77 -5.45 16.35
C GLU A 110 -15.71 -5.51 14.81
N ASP A 111 -16.68 -6.20 14.23
CA ASP A 111 -16.90 -6.47 12.82
C ASP A 111 -16.70 -5.19 11.99
N GLN A 112 -15.53 -5.01 11.37
CA GLN A 112 -15.33 -3.97 10.37
C GLN A 112 -15.97 -4.49 9.07
N THR A 113 -17.21 -4.06 8.84
CA THR A 113 -18.04 -4.46 7.68
C THR A 113 -17.63 -3.77 6.37
N ASP A 114 -16.48 -3.12 6.33
CA ASP A 114 -15.97 -2.47 5.14
C ASP A 114 -15.20 -3.47 4.29
N GLY A 115 -15.77 -3.79 3.14
CA GLY A 115 -15.22 -4.78 2.22
C GLY A 115 -15.35 -4.38 0.76
N CYS A 116 -14.38 -4.81 -0.02
CA CYS A 116 -14.41 -4.66 -1.47
C CYS A 116 -15.61 -5.41 -2.07
N THR A 117 -16.22 -4.84 -3.11
CA THR A 117 -17.21 -5.52 -3.94
C THR A 117 -16.56 -6.01 -5.20
N ALA A 118 -16.68 -7.31 -5.51
CA ALA A 118 -16.19 -7.90 -6.73
C ALA A 118 -17.31 -8.63 -7.48
N PHE A 119 -17.20 -8.67 -8.80
CA PHE A 119 -18.10 -9.46 -9.65
C PHE A 119 -17.32 -10.21 -10.73
N ALA A 120 -17.90 -11.30 -11.21
CA ALA A 120 -17.44 -12.01 -12.38
C ALA A 120 -18.63 -12.29 -13.30
N ALA A 121 -18.46 -12.05 -14.60
CA ALA A 121 -19.39 -12.48 -15.64
C ALA A 121 -18.69 -13.52 -16.51
N LEU A 122 -19.30 -14.71 -16.60
CA LEU A 122 -18.77 -15.84 -17.35
C LEU A 122 -19.10 -15.71 -18.85
N PRO A 123 -18.45 -16.46 -19.73
CA PRO A 123 -18.64 -16.41 -21.18
C PRO A 123 -20.10 -16.54 -21.66
N GLU A 124 -20.92 -17.26 -20.90
CA GLU A 124 -22.33 -17.52 -21.23
C GLU A 124 -23.23 -16.27 -21.13
N VAL A 125 -22.76 -15.22 -20.42
CA VAL A 125 -23.52 -13.99 -20.19
C VAL A 125 -22.83 -12.74 -20.76
N THR A 126 -21.68 -12.91 -21.40
CA THR A 126 -20.95 -11.84 -22.07
C THR A 126 -21.19 -11.86 -23.58
N HIS A 127 -21.21 -10.69 -24.23
CA HIS A 127 -21.50 -10.60 -25.66
C HIS A 127 -20.41 -11.23 -26.56
N ASP A 128 -19.15 -11.15 -26.11
CA ASP A 128 -17.97 -11.62 -26.85
C ASP A 128 -17.47 -13.00 -26.42
N GLY A 129 -18.16 -13.66 -25.48
CA GLY A 129 -17.76 -14.94 -24.93
C GLY A 129 -16.50 -14.87 -24.06
N GLY A 130 -16.07 -13.69 -23.64
CA GLY A 130 -14.96 -13.49 -22.71
C GLY A 130 -15.41 -13.51 -21.26
N THR A 131 -14.50 -13.82 -20.33
CA THR A 131 -14.75 -13.63 -18.89
C THR A 131 -14.46 -12.20 -18.51
N LEU A 132 -15.42 -11.52 -17.88
CA LEU A 132 -15.26 -10.17 -17.34
C LEU A 132 -15.16 -10.25 -15.82
N LEU A 133 -14.12 -9.60 -15.28
CA LEU A 133 -13.94 -9.43 -13.84
C LEU A 133 -13.93 -7.94 -13.52
N GLY A 134 -14.56 -7.55 -12.41
CA GLY A 134 -14.52 -6.18 -11.92
C GLY A 134 -14.53 -6.15 -10.39
N GLN A 135 -13.88 -5.14 -9.85
CA GLN A 135 -13.80 -4.95 -8.40
C GLN A 135 -13.79 -3.47 -8.06
N ASN A 136 -14.54 -3.09 -7.03
CA ASN A 136 -14.31 -1.88 -6.28
C ASN A 136 -13.38 -2.21 -5.12
N TRP A 137 -12.32 -1.46 -5.02
CA TRP A 137 -11.42 -1.52 -3.87
C TRP A 137 -11.86 -0.47 -2.87
N ASP A 138 -12.67 -0.89 -1.90
CA ASP A 138 -13.15 -0.03 -0.82
C ASP A 138 -12.32 -0.34 0.42
N TRP A 139 -11.30 0.46 0.64
CA TRP A 139 -10.48 0.40 1.84
C TRP A 139 -10.28 1.80 2.39
N ILE A 140 -10.63 1.95 3.64
CA ILE A 140 -10.48 3.22 4.38
C ILE A 140 -9.19 3.17 5.19
#